data_ec6c1b7b9ca6c89bd57984e92829e749
#
_entry.id   ec6c1b7b9ca6c89bd57984e92829e749
#
_cell.length_a   1.000
_cell.length_b   1.000
_cell.length_c   1.000
_cell.angle_alpha   90.00
_cell.angle_beta   90.00
_cell.angle_gamma   90.00
#
_symmetry.space_group_name_H-M   'P 1'
#
loop_
_entity.id
_entity.type
_entity.pdbx_description
1 polymer ?
#
loop_
_entity_poly.entity_id
_entity_poly.type
_entity_poly.pdbx_seq_one_letter_code
_entity_poly.pdbx_strand_id
1 'polypeptide(L)'
;KRLGSRDHNTQIMAYKEDGQLVSDEEVVEFYEVALEHGERLGVRPCLEVHCNMWSEDFRRVETVGKLAEARGLTYCLTLDHSHVIFKIENPEEQEIFDIRGDVESGKLILDPFTDGSACKGWIDAGWVGHCHARSTVPNNPKNLDAVDEQGRHGRGIQYPFAPPAPGVYHSPWDPDQLES
;
A
#
# COMPACT_ATOMS: atom_id res chain seq x y z
N LYS A 1 21.57 2.43 12.15
CA LYS A 1 22.83 3.15 11.91
C LYS A 1 24.06 2.24 11.78
N ARG A 2 24.14 1.11 12.51
CA ARG A 2 25.25 0.14 12.34
C ARG A 2 25.32 -0.46 10.93
N LEU A 3 24.18 -0.58 10.24
CA LEU A 3 24.07 -1.08 8.87
C LEU A 3 24.11 0.03 7.82
N GLY A 4 24.23 1.31 8.21
CA GLY A 4 24.23 2.44 7.30
C GLY A 4 22.85 2.75 6.70
N SER A 5 21.77 2.25 7.31
CA SER A 5 20.40 2.53 6.84
C SER A 5 20.13 4.03 6.88
N ARG A 6 19.57 4.55 5.77
CA ARG A 6 19.09 5.91 5.64
C ARG A 6 17.61 6.03 5.97
N ASP A 7 16.84 5.07 5.50
CA ASP A 7 15.39 5.01 5.66
C ASP A 7 15.00 3.79 6.48
N HIS A 8 13.89 3.88 7.20
CA HIS A 8 13.29 2.81 7.97
C HIS A 8 11.84 2.65 7.54
N ASN A 9 11.52 1.50 6.96
CA ASN A 9 10.16 1.17 6.61
C ASN A 9 9.35 0.87 7.87
N THR A 10 8.27 1.60 8.09
CA THR A 10 7.45 1.53 9.30
C THR A 10 6.02 1.14 8.93
N GLN A 11 5.51 0.13 9.63
CA GLN A 11 4.15 -0.36 9.43
C GLN A 11 3.31 -0.13 10.68
N ILE A 12 2.06 0.25 10.49
CA ILE A 12 1.05 0.38 11.55
C ILE A 12 -0.16 -0.46 11.13
N MET A 13 -0.55 -1.40 11.97
CA MET A 13 -1.72 -2.24 11.70
C MET A 13 -2.99 -1.40 11.57
N ALA A 14 -3.92 -1.84 10.73
CA ALA A 14 -5.21 -1.16 10.58
C ALA A 14 -6.06 -1.23 11.86
N TYR A 15 -5.94 -2.32 12.59
CA TYR A 15 -6.72 -2.59 13.81
C TYR A 15 -5.83 -2.71 15.03
N LYS A 16 -6.30 -2.18 16.13
CA LYS A 16 -5.74 -2.36 17.47
C LYS A 16 -6.04 -3.76 18.02
N GLU A 17 -5.41 -4.13 19.10
CA GLU A 17 -5.64 -5.44 19.77
C GLU A 17 -7.09 -5.64 20.20
N ASP A 18 -7.82 -4.57 20.51
CA ASP A 18 -9.25 -4.60 20.87
C ASP A 18 -10.20 -4.66 19.66
N GLY A 19 -9.66 -4.71 18.43
CA GLY A 19 -10.40 -4.77 17.18
C GLY A 19 -10.90 -3.41 16.66
N GLN A 20 -10.59 -2.31 17.34
CA GLN A 20 -10.92 -0.98 16.84
C GLN A 20 -9.96 -0.55 15.74
N LEU A 21 -10.47 0.18 14.74
CA LEU A 21 -9.60 0.84 13.75
C LEU A 21 -8.70 1.87 14.45
N VAL A 22 -7.44 1.90 14.06
CA VAL A 22 -6.54 2.99 14.44
C VAL A 22 -7.02 4.27 13.75
N SER A 23 -7.11 5.38 14.48
CA SER A 23 -7.52 6.66 13.90
C SER A 23 -6.39 7.34 13.12
N ASP A 24 -6.74 8.31 12.29
CA ASP A 24 -5.74 9.07 11.52
C ASP A 24 -4.86 9.91 12.47
N GLU A 25 -5.44 10.44 13.54
CA GLU A 25 -4.73 11.15 14.60
C GLU A 25 -3.72 10.26 15.30
N GLU A 26 -4.11 9.03 15.67
CA GLU A 26 -3.21 8.03 16.30
C GLU A 26 -2.06 7.66 15.36
N VAL A 27 -2.31 7.55 14.05
CA VAL A 27 -1.25 7.31 13.06
C VAL A 27 -0.26 8.46 13.05
N VAL A 28 -0.74 9.71 13.06
CA VAL A 28 0.15 10.90 13.08
C VAL A 28 0.92 11.00 14.39
N GLU A 29 0.30 10.73 15.54
CA GLU A 29 0.98 10.71 16.84
C GLU A 29 2.10 9.66 16.89
N PHE A 30 1.82 8.46 16.40
CA PHE A 30 2.85 7.42 16.27
C PHE A 30 3.99 7.87 15.35
N TYR A 31 3.64 8.49 14.20
CA TYR A 31 4.62 8.95 13.24
C TYR A 31 5.51 10.07 13.80
N GLU A 32 4.96 11.00 14.57
CA GLU A 32 5.70 12.04 15.26
C GLU A 32 6.76 11.46 16.20
N VAL A 33 6.38 10.48 17.02
CA VAL A 33 7.32 9.74 17.88
C VAL A 33 8.40 9.02 17.05
N ALA A 34 8.01 8.41 15.92
CA ALA A 34 8.96 7.75 15.02
C ALA A 34 9.97 8.74 14.43
N LEU A 35 9.54 9.96 14.05
CA LEU A 35 10.40 11.03 13.55
C LEU A 35 11.40 11.48 14.61
N GLU A 36 10.99 11.71 15.86
CA GLU A 36 11.88 12.06 16.96
C GLU A 36 12.97 10.99 17.18
N HIS A 37 12.60 9.71 17.14
CA HIS A 37 13.54 8.61 17.23
C HIS A 37 14.47 8.56 16.02
N GLY A 38 13.91 8.75 14.83
CA GLY A 38 14.64 8.78 13.57
C GLY A 38 15.70 9.87 13.55
N GLU A 39 15.39 11.07 14.00
CA GLU A 39 16.33 12.20 14.09
C GLU A 39 17.53 11.84 14.97
N ARG A 40 17.29 11.30 16.17
CA ARG A 40 18.37 10.87 17.09
C ARG A 40 19.27 9.79 16.50
N LEU A 41 18.71 8.94 15.65
CA LEU A 41 19.43 7.82 15.04
C LEU A 41 20.03 8.15 13.66
N GLY A 42 19.65 9.28 13.07
CA GLY A 42 20.00 9.67 11.71
C GLY A 42 19.37 8.72 10.67
N VAL A 43 18.11 8.32 10.89
CA VAL A 43 17.32 7.44 10.02
C VAL A 43 15.96 8.08 9.81
N ARG A 44 15.48 8.11 8.57
CA ARG A 44 14.17 8.65 8.23
C ARG A 44 13.11 7.54 8.30
N PRO A 45 12.10 7.62 9.18
CA PRO A 45 10.97 6.71 9.14
C PRO A 45 10.08 7.03 7.94
N CYS A 46 9.64 6.00 7.23
CA CYS A 46 8.69 6.09 6.13
C CYS A 46 7.52 5.15 6.42
N LEU A 47 6.29 5.65 6.42
CA LEU A 47 5.10 4.82 6.61
C LEU A 47 4.81 4.03 5.33
N GLU A 48 4.64 2.73 5.44
CA GLU A 48 4.40 1.89 4.27
C GLU A 48 2.94 1.89 3.83
N VAL A 49 2.72 2.05 2.55
CA VAL A 49 1.44 1.76 1.91
C VAL A 49 1.36 0.26 1.68
N HIS A 50 0.55 -0.42 2.50
CA HIS A 50 0.56 -1.88 2.55
C HIS A 50 -0.83 -2.42 2.95
N CYS A 51 -1.18 -3.62 2.46
CA CYS A 51 -2.39 -4.32 2.90
C CYS A 51 -2.29 -4.73 4.39
N ASN A 52 -3.43 -4.86 5.04
CA ASN A 52 -3.61 -5.08 6.48
C ASN A 52 -3.14 -3.90 7.36
N MET A 53 -2.55 -2.87 6.78
CA MET A 53 -2.12 -1.66 7.48
C MET A 53 -3.18 -0.57 7.40
N TRP A 54 -3.06 0.45 8.24
CA TRP A 54 -3.93 1.63 8.21
C TRP A 54 -4.03 2.26 6.81
N SER A 55 -2.95 2.18 6.05
CA SER A 55 -2.78 2.73 4.70
C SER A 55 -3.43 1.90 3.60
N GLU A 56 -4.05 0.78 3.92
CA GLU A 56 -4.81 -0.02 2.95
C GLU A 56 -6.09 0.69 2.49
N ASP A 57 -6.67 1.54 3.34
CA ASP A 57 -7.62 2.55 2.89
C ASP A 57 -6.84 3.73 2.30
N PHE A 58 -6.65 3.73 1.00
CA PHE A 58 -5.83 4.71 0.30
C PHE A 58 -6.29 6.16 0.48
N ARG A 59 -7.57 6.40 0.82
CA ARG A 59 -8.11 7.74 1.12
C ARG A 59 -7.47 8.32 2.38
N ARG A 60 -7.15 7.47 3.34
CA ARG A 60 -6.52 7.85 4.60
C ARG A 60 -5.07 8.31 4.43
N VAL A 61 -4.38 7.78 3.41
CA VAL A 61 -2.98 8.17 3.14
C VAL A 61 -2.87 9.68 2.91
N GLU A 62 -3.80 10.24 2.13
CA GLU A 62 -3.86 11.67 1.89
C GLU A 62 -4.29 12.46 3.16
N THR A 63 -5.27 11.94 3.91
CA THR A 63 -5.74 12.57 5.14
C THR A 63 -4.63 12.66 6.18
N VAL A 64 -3.93 11.55 6.42
CA VAL A 64 -2.80 11.48 7.37
C VAL A 64 -1.65 12.38 6.91
N GLY A 65 -1.34 12.42 5.61
CA GLY A 65 -0.32 13.32 5.08
C GLY A 65 -0.63 14.78 5.37
N LYS A 66 -1.85 15.21 5.10
CA LYS A 66 -2.29 16.59 5.40
C LYS A 66 -2.30 16.91 6.90
N LEU A 67 -2.70 15.95 7.74
CA LEU A 67 -2.66 16.12 9.20
C LEU A 67 -1.22 16.23 9.71
N ALA A 68 -0.31 15.42 9.19
CA ALA A 68 1.11 15.49 9.53
C ALA A 68 1.71 16.85 9.14
N GLU A 69 1.47 17.30 7.91
CA GLU A 69 1.92 18.62 7.44
C GLU A 69 1.33 19.78 8.27
N ALA A 70 0.05 19.70 8.66
CA ALA A 70 -0.58 20.69 9.52
C ALA A 70 0.07 20.78 10.91
N ARG A 71 0.71 19.70 11.39
CA ARG A 71 1.53 19.67 12.60
C ARG A 71 3.00 20.08 12.35
N GLY A 72 3.36 20.44 11.13
CA GLY A 72 4.73 20.80 10.74
C GLY A 72 5.68 19.61 10.60
N LEU A 73 5.15 18.39 10.48
CA LEU A 73 5.94 17.18 10.31
C LEU A 73 6.29 16.96 8.84
N THR A 74 7.49 16.46 8.57
CA THR A 74 7.87 16.02 7.22
C THR A 74 7.32 14.62 6.98
N TYR A 75 6.24 14.54 6.19
CA TYR A 75 5.61 13.26 5.89
C TYR A 75 6.41 12.46 4.87
N CYS A 76 6.60 11.16 5.12
CA CYS A 76 7.34 10.28 4.25
C CYS A 76 6.67 8.90 4.14
N LEU A 77 6.51 8.44 2.91
CA LEU A 77 5.95 7.14 2.58
C LEU A 77 7.00 6.19 2.00
N THR A 78 6.86 4.92 2.31
CA THR A 78 7.32 3.82 1.47
C THR A 78 6.15 3.39 0.58
N LEU A 79 6.23 3.66 -0.70
CA LEU A 79 5.23 3.23 -1.67
C LEU A 79 5.54 1.82 -2.16
N ASP A 80 4.84 0.82 -1.65
CA ASP A 80 4.76 -0.47 -2.30
C ASP A 80 3.55 -0.46 -3.24
N HIS A 81 3.79 -0.11 -4.49
CA HIS A 81 2.75 0.07 -5.50
C HIS A 81 1.95 -1.22 -5.76
N SER A 82 2.52 -2.39 -5.47
CA SER A 82 1.82 -3.66 -5.66
C SER A 82 0.54 -3.75 -4.84
N HIS A 83 0.51 -3.14 -3.64
CA HIS A 83 -0.67 -3.11 -2.78
C HIS A 83 -1.81 -2.22 -3.30
N VAL A 84 -1.52 -1.34 -4.24
CA VAL A 84 -2.53 -0.52 -4.93
C VAL A 84 -2.99 -1.23 -6.21
N ILE A 85 -2.04 -1.67 -7.03
CA ILE A 85 -2.32 -2.23 -8.35
C ILE A 85 -3.14 -3.53 -8.27
N PHE A 86 -2.87 -4.42 -7.31
CA PHE A 86 -3.62 -5.67 -7.22
C PHE A 86 -5.10 -5.49 -6.90
N LYS A 87 -5.50 -4.30 -6.39
CA LYS A 87 -6.92 -3.94 -6.17
C LYS A 87 -7.64 -3.45 -7.41
N ILE A 88 -6.92 -3.19 -8.52
CA ILE A 88 -7.52 -2.81 -9.80
C ILE A 88 -8.34 -4.00 -10.32
N GLU A 89 -9.59 -3.75 -10.73
CA GLU A 89 -10.53 -4.78 -11.19
C GLU A 89 -10.75 -5.94 -10.18
N ASN A 90 -10.54 -5.67 -8.91
CA ASN A 90 -10.67 -6.64 -7.83
C ASN A 90 -11.70 -6.17 -6.77
N PRO A 91 -13.01 -6.36 -7.04
CA PRO A 91 -14.06 -5.90 -6.16
C PRO A 91 -13.98 -6.45 -4.74
N GLU A 92 -13.58 -7.73 -4.57
CA GLU A 92 -13.46 -8.36 -3.25
C GLU A 92 -12.44 -7.63 -2.38
N GLU A 93 -11.30 -7.24 -2.96
CA GLU A 93 -10.27 -6.49 -2.26
C GLU A 93 -10.65 -5.04 -1.99
N GLN A 94 -11.48 -4.45 -2.86
CA GLN A 94 -11.97 -3.08 -2.67
C GLN A 94 -13.02 -3.00 -1.55
N GLU A 95 -13.71 -4.08 -1.23
CA GLU A 95 -14.70 -4.14 -0.14
C GLU A 95 -14.05 -4.18 1.26
N ILE A 96 -12.78 -4.57 1.39
CA ILE A 96 -12.13 -4.72 2.69
C ILE A 96 -12.14 -3.42 3.50
N PHE A 97 -11.95 -2.28 2.84
CA PHE A 97 -12.05 -0.93 3.43
C PHE A 97 -13.12 -0.07 2.77
N ASP A 98 -14.12 -0.70 2.15
CA ASP A 98 -15.25 0.00 1.53
C ASP A 98 -14.82 1.11 0.55
N ILE A 99 -13.78 0.82 -0.25
CA ILE A 99 -13.28 1.78 -1.25
C ILE A 99 -13.94 1.61 -2.62
N ARG A 100 -14.72 0.54 -2.82
CA ARG A 100 -15.28 0.17 -4.12
C ARG A 100 -16.12 1.28 -4.75
N GLY A 101 -17.02 1.89 -3.99
CA GLY A 101 -17.86 2.97 -4.49
C GLY A 101 -17.06 4.20 -4.95
N ASP A 102 -15.95 4.51 -4.26
CA ASP A 102 -15.05 5.60 -4.66
C ASP A 102 -14.24 5.23 -5.93
N VAL A 103 -13.89 3.96 -6.10
CA VAL A 103 -13.20 3.47 -7.32
C VAL A 103 -14.18 3.48 -8.50
N GLU A 104 -15.38 2.92 -8.36
CA GLU A 104 -16.39 2.87 -9.42
C GLU A 104 -16.86 4.27 -9.87
N SER A 105 -16.90 5.24 -8.97
CA SER A 105 -17.25 6.63 -9.28
C SER A 105 -16.07 7.45 -9.85
N GLY A 106 -14.85 6.90 -9.88
CA GLY A 106 -13.65 7.62 -10.29
C GLY A 106 -13.13 8.63 -9.29
N LYS A 107 -13.65 8.65 -8.07
CA LYS A 107 -13.17 9.50 -6.98
C LYS A 107 -11.84 9.01 -6.42
N LEU A 108 -11.62 7.69 -6.42
CA LEU A 108 -10.35 7.05 -6.10
C LEU A 108 -9.84 6.30 -7.33
N ILE A 109 -8.75 6.77 -7.92
CA ILE A 109 -8.16 6.19 -9.12
C ILE A 109 -6.94 5.37 -8.71
N LEU A 110 -7.01 4.05 -8.94
CA LEU A 110 -5.96 3.10 -8.56
C LEU A 110 -4.93 2.90 -9.67
N ASP A 111 -5.34 2.99 -10.94
CA ASP A 111 -4.46 2.80 -12.09
C ASP A 111 -3.40 3.91 -12.15
N PRO A 112 -2.10 3.58 -12.00
CA PRO A 112 -1.03 4.57 -11.95
C PRO A 112 -0.82 5.31 -13.28
N PHE A 113 -1.32 4.78 -14.39
CA PHE A 113 -1.24 5.41 -15.71
C PHE A 113 -2.37 6.41 -15.97
N THR A 114 -3.39 6.43 -15.11
CA THR A 114 -4.52 7.35 -15.23
C THR A 114 -4.23 8.65 -14.48
N ASP A 115 -4.55 9.78 -15.10
CA ASP A 115 -4.40 11.10 -14.47
C ASP A 115 -5.24 11.19 -13.19
N GLY A 116 -4.65 11.75 -12.14
CA GLY A 116 -5.28 11.84 -10.84
C GLY A 116 -5.20 10.56 -10.00
N SER A 117 -4.39 9.57 -10.41
CA SER A 117 -4.20 8.36 -9.61
C SER A 117 -3.62 8.67 -8.23
N ALA A 118 -4.02 7.88 -7.24
CA ALA A 118 -3.58 8.03 -5.85
C ALA A 118 -2.04 8.02 -5.73
N CYS A 119 -1.39 7.05 -6.37
CA CYS A 119 0.08 6.95 -6.35
C CYS A 119 0.75 8.20 -6.92
N LYS A 120 0.23 8.71 -8.05
CA LYS A 120 0.76 9.95 -8.65
C LYS A 120 0.54 11.14 -7.72
N GLY A 121 -0.61 11.25 -7.09
CA GLY A 121 -0.90 12.30 -6.12
C GLY A 121 0.11 12.33 -4.97
N TRP A 122 0.46 11.18 -4.40
CA TRP A 122 1.44 11.08 -3.32
C TRP A 122 2.87 11.41 -3.77
N ILE A 123 3.22 11.04 -5.02
CA ILE A 123 4.52 11.39 -5.62
C ILE A 123 4.60 12.89 -5.87
N ASP A 124 3.56 13.48 -6.47
CA ASP A 124 3.51 14.93 -6.79
C ASP A 124 3.51 15.79 -5.51
N ALA A 125 2.92 15.29 -4.42
CA ALA A 125 3.01 15.92 -3.10
C ALA A 125 4.40 15.84 -2.45
N GLY A 126 5.32 15.05 -3.02
CA GLY A 126 6.67 14.86 -2.48
C GLY A 126 6.74 13.95 -1.26
N TRP A 127 5.69 13.16 -1.00
CA TRP A 127 5.62 12.29 0.17
C TRP A 127 6.36 10.97 0.01
N VAL A 128 6.58 10.50 -1.22
CA VAL A 128 7.24 9.20 -1.46
C VAL A 128 8.76 9.33 -1.34
N GLY A 129 9.31 8.80 -0.27
CA GLY A 129 10.77 8.80 -0.02
C GLY A 129 11.45 7.48 -0.33
N HIS A 130 10.68 6.40 -0.40
CA HIS A 130 11.15 5.05 -0.71
C HIS A 130 10.09 4.31 -1.52
N CYS A 131 10.51 3.37 -2.36
CA CYS A 131 9.60 2.57 -3.17
C CYS A 131 10.03 1.10 -3.16
N HIS A 132 9.06 0.22 -2.98
CA HIS A 132 9.23 -1.20 -3.27
C HIS A 132 8.72 -1.46 -4.68
N ALA A 133 9.65 -1.67 -5.62
CA ALA A 133 9.30 -2.07 -6.98
C ALA A 133 9.16 -3.59 -7.05
N ARG A 134 7.99 -4.05 -7.46
CA ARG A 134 7.65 -5.48 -7.60
C ARG A 134 6.90 -5.72 -8.90
N SER A 135 7.09 -6.88 -9.48
CA SER A 135 6.14 -7.37 -10.48
C SER A 135 4.78 -7.61 -9.81
N THR A 136 3.74 -7.03 -10.37
CA THR A 136 2.38 -7.17 -9.84
C THR A 136 1.40 -7.20 -11.01
N VAL A 137 0.29 -7.89 -10.81
CA VAL A 137 -0.78 -8.02 -11.80
C VAL A 137 -2.05 -7.45 -11.18
N PRO A 138 -2.77 -6.56 -11.86
CA PRO A 138 -4.13 -6.21 -11.48
C PRO A 138 -5.04 -7.43 -11.60
N ASN A 139 -6.22 -7.35 -11.01
CA ASN A 139 -7.24 -8.38 -11.14
C ASN A 139 -6.95 -9.71 -10.43
N ASN A 140 -6.76 -9.64 -9.10
CA ASN A 140 -6.88 -10.78 -8.19
C ASN A 140 -6.04 -12.02 -8.50
N PRO A 141 -4.72 -11.96 -8.44
CA PRO A 141 -3.94 -13.19 -8.36
C PRO A 141 -4.23 -13.86 -7.01
N LYS A 142 -4.94 -14.98 -7.04
CA LYS A 142 -5.18 -15.77 -5.83
C LYS A 142 -3.90 -16.48 -5.41
N ASN A 143 -3.60 -16.42 -4.13
CA ASN A 143 -2.55 -17.24 -3.55
C ASN A 143 -3.05 -18.68 -3.44
N LEU A 144 -2.73 -19.50 -4.45
CA LEU A 144 -3.20 -20.88 -4.51
C LEU A 144 -2.49 -21.82 -3.53
N ASP A 145 -1.33 -21.42 -3.02
CA ASP A 145 -0.53 -22.25 -2.11
C ASP A 145 -0.84 -21.97 -0.63
N ALA A 146 -1.39 -20.80 -0.29
CA ALA A 146 -1.82 -20.48 1.05
C ALA A 146 -3.33 -20.67 1.17
N VAL A 147 -3.72 -21.76 1.83
CA VAL A 147 -5.12 -22.09 2.06
C VAL A 147 -5.32 -22.19 3.56
N ASP A 148 -6.33 -21.51 4.11
CA ASP A 148 -6.67 -21.61 5.53
C ASP A 148 -7.39 -22.93 5.86
N GLU A 149 -7.66 -23.17 7.16
CA GLU A 149 -8.35 -24.36 7.64
C GLU A 149 -9.76 -24.54 7.04
N GLN A 150 -10.36 -23.47 6.52
CA GLN A 150 -11.67 -23.47 5.87
C GLN A 150 -11.59 -23.61 4.35
N GLY A 151 -10.40 -23.81 3.80
CA GLY A 151 -10.16 -23.96 2.35
C GLY A 151 -10.21 -22.65 1.57
N ARG A 152 -10.13 -21.48 2.22
CA ARG A 152 -10.11 -20.19 1.58
C ARG A 152 -8.67 -19.82 1.20
N HIS A 153 -8.50 -19.35 -0.03
CA HIS A 153 -7.20 -18.88 -0.50
C HIS A 153 -6.80 -17.58 0.18
N GLY A 154 -5.52 -17.44 0.53
CA GLY A 154 -4.93 -16.21 1.02
C GLY A 154 -4.93 -15.11 -0.04
N ARG A 155 -4.70 -13.88 0.40
CA ARG A 155 -4.53 -12.73 -0.49
C ARG A 155 -3.25 -12.89 -1.30
N GLY A 156 -3.32 -12.71 -2.62
CA GLY A 156 -2.25 -13.04 -3.55
C GLY A 156 -1.26 -11.93 -3.90
N ILE A 157 -1.07 -10.96 -3.01
CA ILE A 157 -0.45 -9.66 -3.32
C ILE A 157 1.03 -9.73 -3.73
N GLN A 158 1.80 -10.61 -3.15
CA GLN A 158 3.27 -10.64 -3.31
C GLN A 158 3.75 -12.01 -3.79
N TYR A 159 3.07 -12.55 -4.77
CA TYR A 159 3.37 -13.87 -5.25
C TYR A 159 4.49 -13.83 -6.28
N PRO A 160 5.52 -14.68 -6.18
CA PRO A 160 6.30 -15.01 -7.35
C PRO A 160 5.35 -15.76 -8.29
N PHE A 161 4.92 -15.10 -9.35
CA PHE A 161 4.12 -15.77 -10.37
C PHE A 161 4.97 -16.90 -10.94
N ALA A 162 4.51 -18.14 -10.78
CA ALA A 162 5.06 -19.22 -11.57
C ALA A 162 4.88 -18.83 -13.04
N PRO A 163 5.87 -19.08 -13.92
CA PRO A 163 5.70 -18.80 -15.34
C PRO A 163 4.37 -19.41 -15.77
N PRO A 164 3.46 -18.67 -16.39
CA PRO A 164 2.19 -19.23 -16.83
C PRO A 164 2.49 -20.33 -17.83
N ALA A 165 1.78 -21.45 -17.75
CA ALA A 165 1.77 -22.41 -18.83
C ALA A 165 1.28 -21.70 -20.11
N PRO A 166 1.76 -22.03 -21.31
CA PRO A 166 1.33 -21.39 -22.54
C PRO A 166 -0.20 -21.31 -22.65
N GLY A 167 -0.75 -20.10 -22.77
CA GLY A 167 -2.19 -19.84 -22.82
C GLY A 167 -2.91 -19.77 -21.48
N VAL A 168 -2.20 -19.89 -20.35
CA VAL A 168 -2.76 -19.72 -19.01
C VAL A 168 -2.23 -18.43 -18.41
N TYR A 169 -3.08 -17.43 -18.28
CA TYR A 169 -2.77 -16.15 -17.68
C TYR A 169 -3.49 -16.03 -16.33
N HIS A 170 -2.83 -15.46 -15.33
CA HIS A 170 -3.44 -15.18 -14.03
C HIS A 170 -4.43 -14.00 -14.11
N SER A 171 -4.36 -13.21 -15.16
CA SER A 171 -5.26 -12.10 -15.47
C SER A 171 -5.40 -11.94 -16.98
N PRO A 172 -6.32 -11.11 -17.50
CA PRO A 172 -6.39 -10.76 -18.92
C PRO A 172 -5.16 -9.97 -19.41
N TRP A 173 -4.26 -9.57 -18.51
CA TRP A 173 -3.04 -8.85 -18.84
C TRP A 173 -1.96 -9.82 -19.30
N ASP A 174 -1.31 -9.46 -20.40
CA ASP A 174 -0.21 -10.23 -20.93
C ASP A 174 0.99 -10.16 -19.98
N PRO A 175 1.55 -11.30 -19.53
CA PRO A 175 2.76 -11.30 -18.71
C PRO A 175 3.93 -10.53 -19.32
N ASP A 176 4.05 -10.50 -20.65
CA ASP A 176 5.10 -9.77 -21.36
C ASP A 176 4.96 -8.24 -21.18
N GLN A 177 3.79 -7.74 -20.79
CA GLN A 177 3.58 -6.33 -20.44
C GLN A 177 4.10 -5.96 -19.05
N LEU A 178 4.43 -6.95 -18.23
CA LEU A 178 4.97 -6.75 -16.88
C LEU A 178 6.49 -6.61 -16.86
N GLU A 179 7.17 -6.93 -17.95
CA GLU A 179 8.63 -6.85 -18.07
C GLU A 179 9.12 -5.50 -18.64
N SER A 180 8.21 -4.62 -19.05
CA SER A 180 8.52 -3.29 -19.61
C SER A 180 8.36 -2.18 -18.59
#